data_e2d2e3f7e4006db972b0b5c652a6bfa4
#
_entry.id   e2d2e3f7e4006db972b0b5c652a6bfa4
#
_cell.length_a   1.000
_cell.length_b   1.000
_cell.length_c   1.000
_cell.angle_alpha   90.00
_cell.angle_beta   90.00
_cell.angle_gamma   90.00
#
_symmetry.space_group_name_H-M   'P 1'
#
loop_
_entity.id
_entity.type
_entity.pdbx_description
1 polymer ?
#
loop_
_entity_poly.entity_id
_entity_poly.type
_entity_poly.pdbx_seq_one_letter_code
_entity_poly.pdbx_strand_id
1 'polypeptide(L)'
;AGNPTMKIASAYYAYYENRYNDGVGLANDNWTGGVSVGVAKMSELENLAAATAKILTKYVTGKTDFDLSGVMCYDRRYLALYHDLDQYIYKLTAGNSDYDAWKAAFDKVMVYWKSTPRNYSAYAGMFTMDSKAKGLSTYIPMTNRESTNTSYRDTGWYKASGWADTGWYK
;
A
#
# COMPACT_ATOMS: atom_id res chain seq x y z
N ALA A 1 2.52 21.18 20.29
CA ALA A 1 3.73 20.84 19.54
C ALA A 1 3.42 19.68 18.59
N GLY A 2 3.58 19.89 17.27
CA GLY A 2 3.24 18.86 16.27
C GLY A 2 4.22 17.67 16.34
N ASN A 3 3.77 16.51 15.89
CA ASN A 3 4.57 15.27 15.83
C ASN A 3 5.88 15.51 15.03
N PRO A 4 7.07 15.33 15.63
CA PRO A 4 8.35 15.60 14.98
C PRO A 4 8.57 14.74 13.73
N THR A 5 8.11 13.49 13.70
CA THR A 5 8.21 12.59 12.53
C THR A 5 7.45 13.16 11.34
N MET A 6 6.26 13.71 11.56
CA MET A 6 5.48 14.35 10.49
C MET A 6 6.15 15.62 9.96
N LYS A 7 6.81 16.40 10.84
CA LYS A 7 7.58 17.59 10.41
C LYS A 7 8.75 17.18 9.53
N ILE A 8 9.49 16.14 9.91
CA ILE A 8 10.61 15.62 9.11
C ILE A 8 10.11 15.12 7.75
N ALA A 9 9.06 14.29 7.73
CA ALA A 9 8.49 13.75 6.51
C ALA A 9 7.98 14.86 5.56
N SER A 10 7.30 15.87 6.12
CA SER A 10 6.80 17.01 5.35
C SER A 10 7.93 17.86 4.78
N ALA A 11 8.99 18.14 5.56
CA ALA A 11 10.14 18.90 5.09
C ALA A 11 10.92 18.13 4.01
N TYR A 12 11.09 16.82 4.20
CA TYR A 12 11.72 15.95 3.20
C TYR A 12 10.95 15.97 1.88
N TYR A 13 9.63 15.77 1.93
CA TYR A 13 8.79 15.80 0.75
C TYR A 13 8.88 17.16 0.02
N ALA A 14 8.72 18.26 0.74
CA ALA A 14 8.79 19.62 0.18
C ALA A 14 10.14 19.90 -0.50
N TYR A 15 11.25 19.41 0.08
CA TYR A 15 12.57 19.56 -0.52
C TYR A 15 12.66 18.91 -1.91
N TYR A 16 12.15 17.67 -2.03
CA TYR A 16 12.20 16.93 -3.29
C TYR A 16 11.11 17.34 -4.27
N GLU A 17 9.90 17.69 -3.80
CA GLU A 17 8.82 18.19 -4.64
C GLU A 17 9.24 19.42 -5.40
N ASN A 18 9.92 20.37 -4.74
CA ASN A 18 10.44 21.58 -5.36
C ASN A 18 11.56 21.35 -6.40
N ARG A 19 12.15 20.16 -6.38
CA ARG A 19 13.21 19.73 -7.31
C ARG A 19 12.74 18.69 -8.31
N TYR A 20 11.50 18.29 -8.18
CA TYR A 20 10.90 17.29 -9.05
C TYR A 20 10.85 17.79 -10.48
N ASN A 21 11.40 16.97 -11.36
CA ASN A 21 11.36 17.20 -12.81
C ASN A 21 10.63 15.97 -13.41
N ASP A 22 9.49 16.21 -14.07
CA ASP A 22 8.56 15.18 -14.56
C ASP A 22 9.15 14.29 -15.69
N GLY A 23 10.40 13.89 -15.51
CA GLY A 23 11.11 13.00 -16.42
C GLY A 23 11.79 13.68 -17.59
N VAL A 24 11.70 15.00 -17.68
CA VAL A 24 12.50 15.77 -18.64
C VAL A 24 13.96 15.73 -18.18
N GLY A 25 14.83 15.16 -18.98
CA GLY A 25 16.26 15.08 -18.66
C GLY A 25 16.72 13.82 -17.92
N LEU A 26 15.93 12.75 -17.92
CA LEU A 26 16.33 11.45 -17.36
C LEU A 26 17.62 10.88 -17.96
N ALA A 27 18.04 11.37 -19.10
CA ALA A 27 19.26 10.93 -19.79
C ALA A 27 20.51 11.77 -19.42
N ASN A 28 20.39 12.71 -18.49
CA ASN A 28 21.49 13.57 -18.07
C ASN A 28 21.67 13.57 -16.55
N ASP A 29 22.82 14.06 -16.09
CA ASP A 29 23.26 14.06 -14.69
C ASP A 29 22.41 14.95 -13.75
N ASN A 30 21.45 15.69 -14.28
CA ASN A 30 20.53 16.57 -13.54
C ASN A 30 19.18 15.89 -13.24
N TRP A 31 19.12 14.59 -13.34
CA TRP A 31 17.91 13.84 -13.05
C TRP A 31 17.47 13.99 -11.58
N THR A 32 16.25 14.46 -11.39
CA THR A 32 15.60 14.51 -10.08
C THR A 32 14.41 13.56 -10.09
N GLY A 33 14.62 12.36 -9.61
CA GLY A 33 13.54 11.38 -9.46
C GLY A 33 12.44 11.89 -8.53
N GLY A 34 11.28 11.31 -8.67
CA GLY A 34 10.18 11.55 -7.74
C GLY A 34 10.47 10.97 -6.36
N VAL A 35 9.65 11.36 -5.41
CA VAL A 35 9.71 10.88 -4.02
C VAL A 35 8.33 10.51 -3.52
N SER A 36 8.28 9.47 -2.71
CA SER A 36 7.12 9.13 -1.90
C SER A 36 7.53 9.00 -0.44
N VAL A 37 6.71 9.51 0.47
CA VAL A 37 6.97 9.44 1.89
C VAL A 37 5.67 9.26 2.67
N GLY A 38 5.68 8.32 3.62
CA GLY A 38 4.57 8.05 4.52
C GLY A 38 5.00 8.04 5.98
N VAL A 39 4.07 8.34 6.88
CA VAL A 39 4.23 8.16 8.32
C VAL A 39 3.06 7.34 8.83
N ALA A 40 3.39 6.20 9.44
CA ALA A 40 2.41 5.32 10.06
C ALA A 40 2.50 5.35 11.59
N LYS A 41 1.34 5.43 12.24
CA LYS A 41 1.22 5.33 13.70
C LYS A 41 1.05 3.86 14.08
N MET A 42 2.15 3.23 14.49
CA MET A 42 2.19 1.80 14.75
C MET A 42 1.27 1.34 15.90
N SER A 43 0.97 2.21 16.88
CA SER A 43 0.04 1.88 17.97
C SER A 43 -1.41 1.67 17.52
N GLU A 44 -1.76 2.03 16.29
CA GLU A 44 -3.09 1.81 15.70
C GLU A 44 -3.14 0.61 14.76
N LEU A 45 -2.00 -0.07 14.54
CA LEU A 45 -1.92 -1.14 13.54
C LEU A 45 -2.80 -2.36 13.90
N GLU A 46 -2.92 -2.70 15.19
CA GLU A 46 -3.79 -3.77 15.65
C GLU A 46 -5.28 -3.49 15.35
N ASN A 47 -5.70 -2.24 15.55
CA ASN A 47 -7.06 -1.80 15.21
C ASN A 47 -7.32 -1.90 13.70
N LEU A 48 -6.35 -1.53 12.87
CA LEU A 48 -6.44 -1.69 11.42
C LEU A 48 -6.47 -3.16 11.02
N ALA A 49 -5.64 -4.00 11.65
CA ALA A 49 -5.64 -5.43 11.38
C ALA A 49 -7.01 -6.05 11.71
N ALA A 50 -7.60 -5.74 12.86
CA ALA A 50 -8.92 -6.22 13.25
C ALA A 50 -10.03 -5.73 12.30
N ALA A 51 -9.96 -4.47 11.84
CA ALA A 51 -10.88 -3.96 10.82
C ALA A 51 -10.72 -4.70 9.48
N THR A 52 -9.47 -4.98 9.08
CA THR A 52 -9.16 -5.72 7.87
C THR A 52 -9.67 -7.16 7.95
N ALA A 53 -9.55 -7.80 9.11
CA ALA A 53 -10.06 -9.16 9.32
C ALA A 53 -11.58 -9.26 9.04
N LYS A 54 -12.36 -8.28 9.48
CA LYS A 54 -13.81 -8.23 9.19
C LYS A 54 -14.09 -8.16 7.69
N ILE A 55 -13.32 -7.34 6.96
CA ILE A 55 -13.46 -7.23 5.51
C ILE A 55 -13.06 -8.54 4.83
N LEU A 56 -11.90 -9.08 5.15
CA LEU A 56 -11.43 -10.30 4.49
C LEU A 56 -12.36 -11.48 4.75
N THR A 57 -12.81 -11.69 5.98
CA THR A 57 -13.78 -12.74 6.30
C THR A 57 -15.07 -12.60 5.49
N LYS A 58 -15.58 -11.39 5.34
CA LYS A 58 -16.83 -11.14 4.61
C LYS A 58 -16.68 -11.25 3.09
N TYR A 59 -15.59 -10.76 2.52
CA TYR A 59 -15.47 -10.55 1.07
C TYR A 59 -14.53 -11.53 0.38
N VAL A 60 -13.66 -12.24 1.13
CA VAL A 60 -12.61 -13.11 0.59
C VAL A 60 -12.88 -14.59 0.85
N THR A 61 -13.54 -14.94 1.95
CA THR A 61 -13.83 -16.33 2.29
C THR A 61 -14.51 -17.07 1.12
N GLY A 62 -13.95 -18.21 0.74
CA GLY A 62 -14.46 -19.03 -0.37
C GLY A 62 -14.11 -18.53 -1.77
N LYS A 63 -13.35 -17.44 -1.91
CA LYS A 63 -12.82 -17.00 -3.22
C LYS A 63 -11.47 -17.63 -3.50
N THR A 64 -11.15 -17.82 -4.77
CA THR A 64 -9.92 -18.48 -5.23
C THR A 64 -9.00 -17.58 -6.02
N ASP A 65 -9.46 -16.39 -6.39
CA ASP A 65 -8.69 -15.39 -7.13
C ASP A 65 -9.15 -13.96 -6.80
N PHE A 66 -8.34 -13.00 -7.21
CA PHE A 66 -8.62 -11.57 -7.12
C PHE A 66 -8.29 -10.87 -8.42
N ASP A 67 -9.19 -10.05 -8.88
CA ASP A 67 -8.87 -9.05 -9.87
C ASP A 67 -8.18 -7.85 -9.20
N LEU A 68 -6.87 -7.72 -9.41
CA LEU A 68 -6.05 -6.61 -8.92
C LEU A 68 -5.91 -5.47 -9.94
N SER A 69 -6.61 -5.52 -11.06
CA SER A 69 -6.59 -4.44 -12.04
C SER A 69 -7.02 -3.12 -11.41
N GLY A 70 -6.28 -2.05 -11.69
CA GLY A 70 -6.55 -0.72 -11.12
C GLY A 70 -6.15 -0.55 -9.65
N VAL A 71 -5.56 -1.55 -9.00
CA VAL A 71 -4.94 -1.42 -7.68
C VAL A 71 -3.47 -1.08 -7.85
N MET A 72 -3.01 0.03 -7.27
CA MET A 72 -1.60 0.44 -7.35
C MET A 72 -0.70 -0.65 -6.80
N CYS A 73 0.28 -1.06 -7.62
CA CYS A 73 1.35 -1.95 -7.19
C CYS A 73 2.63 -1.14 -6.96
N TYR A 74 3.19 -1.21 -5.77
CA TYR A 74 4.43 -0.52 -5.41
C TYR A 74 5.68 -1.31 -5.80
N ASP A 75 5.58 -2.63 -5.85
CA ASP A 75 6.65 -3.48 -6.36
C ASP A 75 6.66 -3.42 -7.88
N ARG A 76 7.63 -2.73 -8.43
CA ARG A 76 7.82 -2.55 -9.88
C ARG A 76 8.67 -3.65 -10.51
N ARG A 77 8.89 -4.73 -9.77
CA ARG A 77 9.41 -5.98 -10.34
C ARG A 77 8.27 -6.69 -11.10
N TYR A 78 8.64 -7.61 -11.97
CA TYR A 78 7.65 -8.38 -12.77
C TYR A 78 6.69 -9.23 -11.91
N LEU A 79 6.98 -9.41 -10.62
CA LEU A 79 6.16 -10.22 -9.71
C LEU A 79 4.90 -9.51 -9.22
N ALA A 80 4.87 -8.18 -9.16
CA ALA A 80 3.72 -7.39 -8.71
C ALA A 80 3.13 -7.87 -7.38
N LEU A 81 3.94 -7.87 -6.30
CA LEU A 81 3.57 -8.51 -5.03
C LEU A 81 2.87 -7.57 -4.04
N TYR A 82 3.27 -6.28 -4.02
CA TYR A 82 2.87 -5.33 -2.96
C TYR A 82 1.92 -4.28 -3.50
N HIS A 83 0.66 -4.39 -3.10
CA HIS A 83 -0.41 -3.52 -3.56
C HIS A 83 -0.84 -2.53 -2.50
N ASP A 84 -1.40 -1.39 -2.93
CA ASP A 84 -1.97 -0.40 -2.02
C ASP A 84 -3.14 -1.00 -1.25
N LEU A 85 -3.04 -0.98 0.08
CA LEU A 85 -4.03 -1.62 0.95
C LEU A 85 -5.38 -0.89 0.88
N ASP A 86 -5.38 0.44 0.82
CA ASP A 86 -6.62 1.24 0.76
C ASP A 86 -7.39 0.95 -0.54
N GLN A 87 -6.72 0.97 -1.67
CA GLN A 87 -7.35 0.67 -2.96
C GLN A 87 -7.84 -0.78 -3.05
N TYR A 88 -7.09 -1.72 -2.46
CA TYR A 88 -7.50 -3.12 -2.42
C TYR A 88 -8.81 -3.29 -1.63
N ILE A 89 -8.89 -2.73 -0.44
CA ILE A 89 -10.11 -2.81 0.39
C ILE A 89 -11.27 -2.06 -0.26
N TYR A 90 -11.03 -0.89 -0.86
CA TYR A 90 -12.04 -0.17 -1.63
C TYR A 90 -12.61 -1.06 -2.76
N LYS A 91 -11.75 -1.75 -3.50
CA LYS A 91 -12.16 -2.64 -4.57
C LYS A 91 -12.95 -3.84 -4.08
N LEU A 92 -12.53 -4.48 -2.98
CA LEU A 92 -13.26 -5.60 -2.38
C LEU A 92 -14.67 -5.23 -1.96
N THR A 93 -14.86 -4.04 -1.41
CA THR A 93 -16.11 -3.58 -0.83
C THR A 93 -16.96 -2.78 -1.81
N ALA A 94 -16.44 -2.48 -3.01
CA ALA A 94 -17.02 -1.53 -3.95
C ALA A 94 -17.33 -0.14 -3.31
N GLY A 95 -16.53 0.26 -2.32
CA GLY A 95 -16.64 1.56 -1.65
C GLY A 95 -17.92 1.74 -0.83
N ASN A 96 -18.49 0.66 -0.30
CA ASN A 96 -19.70 0.72 0.52
C ASN A 96 -19.42 1.11 1.99
N SER A 97 -20.43 1.06 2.85
CA SER A 97 -20.31 1.42 4.27
C SER A 97 -19.30 0.58 5.07
N ASP A 98 -18.99 -0.65 4.64
CA ASP A 98 -17.92 -1.45 5.25
C ASP A 98 -16.54 -0.83 4.98
N TYR A 99 -16.35 -0.29 3.76
CA TYR A 99 -15.14 0.49 3.46
C TYR A 99 -15.03 1.72 4.35
N ASP A 100 -16.10 2.48 4.53
CA ASP A 100 -16.07 3.69 5.36
C ASP A 100 -15.68 3.35 6.80
N ALA A 101 -16.23 2.28 7.36
CA ALA A 101 -15.89 1.80 8.69
C ALA A 101 -14.42 1.35 8.79
N TRP A 102 -13.90 0.64 7.79
CA TRP A 102 -12.51 0.23 7.71
C TRP A 102 -11.58 1.44 7.53
N LYS A 103 -11.96 2.36 6.67
CA LYS A 103 -11.19 3.58 6.36
C LYS A 103 -10.94 4.44 7.59
N ALA A 104 -11.88 4.50 8.50
CA ALA A 104 -11.72 5.20 9.78
C ALA A 104 -10.58 4.61 10.64
N ALA A 105 -10.31 3.31 10.57
CA ALA A 105 -9.16 2.68 11.22
C ALA A 105 -7.86 2.93 10.43
N PHE A 106 -7.93 2.86 9.11
CA PHE A 106 -6.79 3.14 8.23
C PHE A 106 -6.25 4.57 8.43
N ASP A 107 -7.12 5.57 8.50
CA ASP A 107 -6.73 6.98 8.66
C ASP A 107 -6.07 7.28 10.01
N LYS A 108 -6.31 6.46 11.02
CA LYS A 108 -5.57 6.53 12.30
C LYS A 108 -4.15 5.99 12.18
N VAL A 109 -3.92 5.05 11.29
CA VAL A 109 -2.59 4.50 11.02
C VAL A 109 -1.81 5.41 10.08
N MET A 110 -2.34 5.72 8.90
CA MET A 110 -1.65 6.53 7.89
C MET A 110 -1.87 8.02 8.16
N VAL A 111 -1.07 8.58 9.04
CA VAL A 111 -1.19 9.98 9.49
C VAL A 111 -0.56 10.99 8.52
N TYR A 112 0.26 10.52 7.60
CA TYR A 112 0.84 11.33 6.53
C TYR A 112 1.19 10.47 5.32
N TRP A 113 0.82 10.94 4.13
CA TRP A 113 1.25 10.37 2.86
C TRP A 113 1.35 11.46 1.81
N LYS A 114 2.46 11.49 1.11
CA LYS A 114 2.67 12.34 -0.06
C LYS A 114 3.54 11.59 -1.07
N SER A 115 3.24 11.80 -2.34
CA SER A 115 4.04 11.32 -3.46
C SER A 115 4.03 12.33 -4.60
N THR A 116 5.15 12.45 -5.29
CA THR A 116 5.18 13.10 -6.60
C THR A 116 4.43 12.24 -7.62
N PRO A 117 3.91 12.83 -8.71
CA PRO A 117 3.15 12.08 -9.71
C PRO A 117 3.92 10.92 -10.34
N ARG A 118 5.24 11.04 -10.48
CA ARG A 118 6.11 9.98 -11.01
C ARG A 118 7.24 9.68 -10.04
N ASN A 119 7.62 8.43 -9.99
CA ASN A 119 8.73 7.92 -9.17
C ASN A 119 9.62 7.02 -10.01
N TYR A 120 10.84 6.77 -9.55
CA TYR A 120 11.79 5.89 -10.21
C TYR A 120 11.96 4.57 -9.45
N SER A 121 12.02 3.51 -10.21
CA SER A 121 12.42 2.18 -9.74
C SER A 121 13.62 1.69 -10.53
N ALA A 122 14.63 1.17 -9.85
CA ALA A 122 15.79 0.55 -10.49
C ALA A 122 15.43 -0.64 -11.40
N TYR A 123 14.25 -1.24 -11.20
CA TYR A 123 13.77 -2.40 -11.97
C TYR A 123 12.87 -2.03 -13.15
N ALA A 124 12.10 -0.93 -13.03
CA ALA A 124 11.07 -0.59 -13.99
C ALA A 124 11.26 0.79 -14.64
N GLY A 125 12.30 1.52 -14.25
CA GLY A 125 12.46 2.91 -14.67
C GLY A 125 11.43 3.83 -14.04
N MET A 126 11.05 4.88 -14.74
CA MET A 126 10.00 5.79 -14.30
C MET A 126 8.62 5.14 -14.35
N PHE A 127 7.84 5.38 -13.33
CA PHE A 127 6.45 4.96 -13.28
C PHE A 127 5.55 6.05 -12.66
N THR A 128 4.28 6.04 -13.03
CA THR A 128 3.27 6.94 -12.48
C THR A 128 2.76 6.39 -11.15
N MET A 129 2.75 7.24 -10.13
CA MET A 129 2.06 6.95 -8.87
C MET A 129 0.58 7.23 -9.05
N ASP A 130 -0.28 6.28 -8.69
CA ASP A 130 -1.71 6.52 -8.70
C ASP A 130 -2.05 7.60 -7.66
N SER A 131 -2.77 8.63 -8.08
CA SER A 131 -3.16 9.75 -7.22
C SER A 131 -4.08 9.34 -6.05
N LYS A 132 -4.74 8.19 -6.16
CA LYS A 132 -5.59 7.62 -5.11
C LYS A 132 -4.83 6.72 -4.15
N ALA A 133 -3.58 6.36 -4.45
CA ALA A 133 -2.77 5.54 -3.57
C ALA A 133 -2.53 6.22 -2.21
N LYS A 134 -2.50 5.42 -1.15
CA LYS A 134 -2.38 5.90 0.24
C LYS A 134 -1.10 5.46 0.95
N GLY A 135 -0.20 4.78 0.25
CA GLY A 135 1.17 4.54 0.67
C GLY A 135 1.39 3.41 1.67
N LEU A 136 0.35 2.72 2.11
CA LEU A 136 0.51 1.49 2.89
C LEU A 136 0.30 0.29 1.98
N SER A 137 1.36 -0.49 1.78
CA SER A 137 1.30 -1.67 0.92
C SER A 137 1.01 -2.94 1.72
N THR A 138 0.36 -3.87 1.06
CA THR A 138 0.16 -5.24 1.55
C THR A 138 0.50 -6.26 0.47
N TYR A 139 0.98 -7.43 0.89
CA TYR A 139 1.03 -8.59 0.03
C TYR A 139 -0.38 -9.19 -0.07
N ILE A 140 -0.76 -9.57 -1.28
CA ILE A 140 -2.02 -10.28 -1.54
C ILE A 140 -1.67 -11.66 -2.06
N PRO A 141 -2.03 -12.75 -1.36
CA PRO A 141 -1.70 -14.10 -1.78
C PRO A 141 -2.23 -14.45 -3.17
N MET A 142 -1.43 -15.15 -3.97
CA MET A 142 -1.76 -15.56 -5.34
C MET A 142 -1.50 -17.05 -5.55
N THR A 143 -2.29 -17.72 -6.39
CA THR A 143 -2.20 -19.17 -6.66
C THR A 143 -0.83 -19.62 -7.18
N ASN A 144 -0.13 -18.77 -7.90
CA ASN A 144 1.16 -19.10 -8.51
C ASN A 144 2.37 -18.64 -7.69
N ARG A 145 2.19 -18.40 -6.38
CA ARG A 145 3.21 -17.83 -5.47
C ARG A 145 3.37 -18.64 -4.18
N GLU A 146 3.40 -19.96 -4.27
CA GLU A 146 3.40 -20.84 -3.08
C GLU A 146 4.50 -20.53 -2.06
N SER A 147 5.74 -20.33 -2.53
CA SER A 147 6.85 -20.03 -1.62
C SER A 147 6.68 -18.68 -0.91
N THR A 148 6.17 -17.66 -1.60
CA THR A 148 5.88 -16.35 -1.01
C THR A 148 4.67 -16.42 -0.07
N ASN A 149 3.63 -17.16 -0.44
CA ASN A 149 2.45 -17.40 0.39
C ASN A 149 2.85 -18.10 1.71
N THR A 150 3.72 -19.10 1.64
CA THR A 150 4.23 -19.81 2.82
C THR A 150 4.95 -18.87 3.78
N SER A 151 5.87 -18.04 3.27
CA SER A 151 6.57 -17.04 4.06
C SER A 151 5.62 -15.97 4.64
N TYR A 152 4.59 -15.59 3.89
CA TYR A 152 3.61 -14.61 4.34
C TYR A 152 2.75 -15.11 5.50
N ARG A 153 2.40 -16.41 5.52
CA ARG A 153 1.64 -17.04 6.62
C ARG A 153 2.31 -16.89 7.98
N ASP A 154 3.64 -16.77 8.01
CA ASP A 154 4.39 -16.61 9.26
C ASP A 154 4.35 -15.19 9.82
N THR A 155 3.93 -14.22 9.01
CA THR A 155 3.89 -12.82 9.44
C THR A 155 2.79 -12.53 10.45
N GLY A 156 3.07 -11.59 11.37
CA GLY A 156 2.07 -11.11 12.34
C GLY A 156 0.87 -10.46 11.62
N TRP A 157 1.10 -9.75 10.51
CA TRP A 157 0.03 -9.14 9.74
C TRP A 157 -0.93 -10.18 9.14
N TYR A 158 -0.43 -11.25 8.53
CA TYR A 158 -1.27 -12.33 8.00
C TYR A 158 -2.22 -12.88 9.06
N LYS A 159 -1.69 -13.15 10.26
CA LYS A 159 -2.45 -13.70 11.38
C LYS A 159 -3.48 -12.69 11.92
N ALA A 160 -3.06 -11.45 12.14
CA ALA A 160 -3.90 -10.43 12.74
C ALA A 160 -4.97 -9.85 11.79
N SER A 161 -4.69 -9.80 10.49
CA SER A 161 -5.60 -9.26 9.48
C SER A 161 -6.64 -10.26 8.96
N GLY A 162 -6.72 -11.46 9.54
CA GLY A 162 -7.76 -12.44 9.26
C GLY A 162 -7.56 -13.29 8.00
N TRP A 163 -6.42 -13.21 7.33
CA TRP A 163 -6.14 -14.07 6.18
C TRP A 163 -6.21 -15.56 6.54
N ALA A 164 -5.76 -15.94 7.75
CA ALA A 164 -5.78 -17.30 8.23
C ALA A 164 -7.21 -17.88 8.31
N ASP A 165 -8.20 -17.05 8.52
CA ASP A 165 -9.60 -17.46 8.75
C ASP A 165 -10.40 -17.53 7.44
N THR A 166 -9.89 -16.96 6.35
CA THR A 166 -10.61 -16.95 5.06
C THR A 166 -10.62 -18.30 4.34
N GLY A 167 -9.78 -19.23 4.75
CA GLY A 167 -9.55 -20.48 4.01
C GLY A 167 -8.70 -20.30 2.74
N TRP A 168 -8.21 -19.10 2.49
CA TRP A 168 -7.39 -18.78 1.33
C TRP A 168 -6.01 -19.44 1.45
N TYR A 169 -5.69 -20.33 0.54
CA TYR A 169 -4.44 -21.10 0.52
C TYR A 169 -4.14 -21.86 1.83
N LYS A 170 -5.09 -22.64 2.28
CA LYS A 170 -4.84 -23.66 3.30
C LYS A 170 -4.06 -24.82 2.74
#